data_4744db3fd8ed91ed776e5a54675f78ad
#
_entry.id   4744db3fd8ed91ed776e5a54675f78ad
#
_cell.length_a   1.000
_cell.length_b   1.000
_cell.length_c   1.000
_cell.angle_alpha   90.00
_cell.angle_beta   90.00
_cell.angle_gamma   90.00
#
_symmetry.space_group_name_H-M   'P 1'
#
loop_
_entity.id
_entity.type
_entity.pdbx_description
1 polymer ?
#
loop_
_entity_poly.entity_id
_entity_poly.type
_entity_poly.pdbx_seq_one_letter_code
_entity_poly.pdbx_strand_id
1 'polypeptide(L)'
;MCDSNDLTKTLSQFLVTDELHLIVNDLDALPEVDHRTGKLVKCGHRQLFGWFVAPEQLWPFDDEPFDDSRMHGYDEKIDIWRIPDVVMWLLGDSLESLKIKASLKNLFSQCKRNNPKDRPTVHQVLEVIKRAILYM
;
A
#
# COMPACT_ATOMS: atom_id res chain seq x y z
N MET A 1 -6.66 -0.88 -3.10
CA MET A 1 -7.72 -0.50 -2.16
C MET A 1 -7.44 0.84 -1.56
N CYS A 2 -7.93 1.84 -2.21
CA CYS A 2 -7.53 3.18 -1.88
C CYS A 2 -8.32 3.82 -0.72
N ASP A 3 -9.47 3.29 -0.33
CA ASP A 3 -10.35 3.83 0.71
C ASP A 3 -10.10 3.29 2.13
N SER A 4 -9.04 2.50 2.33
CA SER A 4 -8.78 1.81 3.60
C SER A 4 -7.86 2.63 4.52
N ASN A 5 -8.32 2.86 5.75
CA ASN A 5 -7.54 3.51 6.81
C ASN A 5 -6.62 2.54 7.57
N ASP A 6 -6.87 1.25 7.48
CA ASP A 6 -6.19 0.26 8.30
C ASP A 6 -5.89 -1.05 7.56
N LEU A 7 -4.92 -1.78 8.11
CA LEU A 7 -4.43 -3.04 7.60
C LEU A 7 -5.51 -4.13 7.61
N THR A 8 -6.29 -4.22 8.69
CA THR A 8 -7.29 -5.28 8.86
C THR A 8 -8.37 -5.21 7.79
N LYS A 9 -8.88 -3.99 7.50
CA LYS A 9 -9.82 -3.79 6.40
C LYS A 9 -9.19 -4.18 5.06
N THR A 10 -7.94 -3.81 4.81
CA THR A 10 -7.25 -4.18 3.58
C THR A 10 -7.10 -5.69 3.43
N LEU A 11 -6.69 -6.39 4.49
CA LEU A 11 -6.52 -7.85 4.46
C LEU A 11 -7.84 -8.59 4.29
N SER A 12 -8.94 -8.07 4.86
CA SER A 12 -10.28 -8.68 4.71
C SER A 12 -10.81 -8.67 3.28
N GLN A 13 -10.19 -7.91 2.39
CA GLN A 13 -10.55 -7.86 0.97
C GLN A 13 -9.87 -8.96 0.13
N PHE A 14 -9.10 -9.84 0.75
CA PHE A 14 -8.49 -10.96 0.09
C PHE A 14 -9.05 -12.29 0.62
N LEU A 15 -9.31 -13.20 -0.30
CA LEU A 15 -9.62 -14.59 0.00
C LEU A 15 -8.41 -15.46 -0.30
N VAL A 16 -8.21 -16.49 0.51
CA VAL A 16 -7.18 -17.50 0.28
C VAL A 16 -7.89 -18.77 -0.16
N THR A 17 -7.50 -19.33 -1.31
CA THR A 17 -8.00 -20.61 -1.78
C THR A 17 -7.32 -21.77 -1.05
N ASP A 18 -7.90 -22.99 -1.19
CA ASP A 18 -7.29 -24.21 -0.64
C ASP A 18 -5.88 -24.48 -1.22
N GLU A 19 -5.61 -23.95 -2.41
CA GLU A 19 -4.29 -24.03 -3.07
C GLU A 19 -3.35 -22.87 -2.67
N LEU A 20 -3.71 -22.09 -1.65
CA LEU A 20 -2.96 -20.94 -1.15
C LEU A 20 -2.82 -19.78 -2.15
N HIS A 21 -3.72 -19.65 -3.12
CA HIS A 21 -3.78 -18.48 -3.97
C HIS A 21 -4.57 -17.36 -3.31
N LEU A 22 -4.10 -16.12 -3.50
CA LEU A 22 -4.83 -14.93 -3.06
C LEU A 22 -5.74 -14.44 -4.18
N ILE A 23 -7.01 -14.25 -3.84
CA ILE A 23 -8.02 -13.67 -4.73
C ILE A 23 -8.52 -12.37 -4.11
N VAL A 24 -8.59 -11.31 -4.90
CA VAL A 24 -9.23 -10.06 -4.49
C VAL A 24 -10.74 -10.27 -4.52
N ASN A 25 -11.39 -10.03 -3.39
CA ASN A 25 -12.83 -10.26 -3.22
C ASN A 25 -13.67 -9.01 -3.52
N ASP A 26 -13.14 -7.83 -3.23
CA ASP A 26 -13.85 -6.56 -3.38
C ASP A 26 -13.05 -5.60 -4.26
N LEU A 27 -13.59 -5.24 -5.40
CA LEU A 27 -12.95 -4.39 -6.41
C LEU A 27 -13.45 -2.94 -6.39
N ASP A 28 -14.44 -2.60 -5.58
CA ASP A 28 -15.08 -1.28 -5.58
C ASP A 28 -14.10 -0.14 -5.28
N ALA A 29 -13.07 -0.43 -4.49
CA ALA A 29 -12.02 0.52 -4.13
C ALA A 29 -10.70 0.29 -4.90
N LEU A 30 -10.75 -0.25 -6.11
CA LEU A 30 -9.62 -0.46 -7.02
C LEU A 30 -9.80 0.33 -8.32
N PRO A 31 -9.72 1.67 -8.28
CA PRO A 31 -9.82 2.46 -9.48
C PRO A 31 -8.62 2.23 -10.40
N GLU A 32 -8.88 2.27 -11.70
CA GLU A 32 -7.84 2.16 -12.72
C GLU A 32 -7.04 3.45 -12.82
N VAL A 33 -5.71 3.35 -12.75
CA VAL A 33 -4.76 4.43 -13.00
C VAL A 33 -4.27 4.32 -14.45
N ASP A 34 -4.37 5.39 -15.22
CA ASP A 34 -3.87 5.44 -16.60
C ASP A 34 -2.65 6.37 -16.70
N HIS A 35 -1.46 5.77 -16.67
CA HIS A 35 -0.19 6.51 -16.81
C HIS A 35 0.00 7.22 -18.15
N ARG A 36 -0.67 6.76 -19.22
CA ARG A 36 -0.53 7.38 -20.55
C ARG A 36 -1.21 8.73 -20.60
N THR A 37 -2.32 8.87 -19.89
CA THR A 37 -3.08 10.13 -19.82
C THR A 37 -2.68 10.97 -18.61
N GLY A 38 -1.90 10.43 -17.68
CA GLY A 38 -1.58 11.07 -16.41
C GLY A 38 -2.80 11.20 -15.48
N LYS A 39 -3.85 10.41 -15.73
CA LYS A 39 -5.07 10.44 -14.93
C LYS A 39 -4.80 9.92 -13.52
N LEU A 40 -4.87 10.82 -12.56
CA LEU A 40 -4.86 10.49 -11.15
C LEU A 40 -6.27 10.13 -10.68
N VAL A 41 -6.34 9.39 -9.59
CA VAL A 41 -7.60 8.93 -9.00
C VAL A 41 -7.80 9.52 -7.61
N LYS A 42 -9.03 9.54 -7.15
CA LYS A 42 -9.42 9.81 -5.77
C LYS A 42 -10.27 8.65 -5.28
N CYS A 43 -10.20 8.36 -4.01
CA CYS A 43 -10.93 7.24 -3.43
C CYS A 43 -11.72 7.66 -2.22
N GLY A 44 -12.99 7.44 -2.33
CA GLY A 44 -13.92 7.67 -1.24
C GLY A 44 -14.41 9.12 -1.14
N HIS A 45 -15.46 9.27 -0.36
CA HIS A 45 -16.09 10.56 -0.09
C HIS A 45 -15.87 10.97 1.37
N ARG A 46 -14.85 10.42 2.01
CA ARG A 46 -14.54 10.64 3.42
C ARG A 46 -13.06 10.90 3.62
N GLN A 47 -12.77 11.68 4.62
CA GLN A 47 -11.39 11.88 5.08
C GLN A 47 -10.75 10.57 5.51
N LEU A 48 -9.55 10.32 5.01
CA LEU A 48 -8.70 9.23 5.44
C LEU A 48 -7.71 9.73 6.49
N PHE A 49 -7.33 8.86 7.43
CA PHE A 49 -6.40 9.19 8.51
C PHE A 49 -5.65 7.96 9.02
N GLY A 50 -4.58 8.21 9.77
CA GLY A 50 -3.77 7.17 10.37
C GLY A 50 -2.50 6.85 9.57
N TRP A 51 -1.61 6.10 10.19
CA TRP A 51 -0.26 5.79 9.69
C TRP A 51 -0.24 4.82 8.50
N PHE A 52 -1.32 4.06 8.31
CA PHE A 52 -1.46 3.13 7.20
C PHE A 52 -1.78 3.83 5.88
N VAL A 53 -2.35 5.03 5.95
CA VAL A 53 -2.72 5.86 4.80
C VAL A 53 -1.48 6.57 4.26
N ALA A 54 -1.31 6.60 2.94
CA ALA A 54 -0.21 7.31 2.31
C ALA A 54 -0.34 8.83 2.50
N PRO A 55 0.76 9.58 2.69
CA PRO A 55 0.72 11.02 2.96
C PRO A 55 -0.10 11.83 1.95
N GLU A 56 -0.05 11.48 0.67
CA GLU A 56 -0.80 12.14 -0.38
C GLU A 56 -2.32 11.91 -0.35
N GLN A 57 -2.78 10.96 0.48
CA GLN A 57 -4.20 10.69 0.73
C GLN A 57 -4.75 11.42 1.96
N LEU A 58 -3.86 11.99 2.79
CA LEU A 58 -4.27 12.70 4.00
C LEU A 58 -4.80 14.09 3.65
N TRP A 59 -5.80 14.52 4.42
CA TRP A 59 -6.30 15.89 4.32
C TRP A 59 -5.22 16.89 4.75
N PRO A 60 -4.82 17.82 3.86
CA PRO A 60 -3.68 18.69 4.15
C PRO A 60 -4.00 19.97 4.94
N PHE A 61 -5.27 20.18 5.33
CA PHE A 61 -5.73 21.41 5.99
C PHE A 61 -6.31 21.09 7.37
N ASP A 62 -5.45 21.08 8.38
CA ASP A 62 -5.80 20.61 9.75
C ASP A 62 -6.98 21.36 10.40
N ASP A 63 -7.12 22.64 10.12
CA ASP A 63 -8.15 23.49 10.73
C ASP A 63 -9.44 23.65 9.87
N GLU A 64 -9.54 22.92 8.77
CA GLU A 64 -10.66 23.02 7.85
C GLU A 64 -11.43 21.69 7.74
N PRO A 65 -12.76 21.74 7.57
CA PRO A 65 -13.52 20.54 7.30
C PRO A 65 -13.09 19.88 5.98
N PHE A 66 -13.12 18.56 5.96
CA PHE A 66 -12.79 17.79 4.77
C PHE A 66 -13.69 18.16 3.58
N ASP A 67 -13.06 18.41 2.43
CA ASP A 67 -13.71 18.67 1.16
C ASP A 67 -13.02 17.87 0.05
N ASP A 68 -13.65 16.80 -0.43
CA ASP A 68 -13.11 15.92 -1.46
C ASP A 68 -12.78 16.68 -2.76
N SER A 69 -13.49 17.75 -3.07
CA SER A 69 -13.21 18.54 -4.28
C SER A 69 -11.82 19.20 -4.25
N ARG A 70 -11.29 19.46 -3.06
CA ARG A 70 -9.99 20.08 -2.83
C ARG A 70 -8.84 19.06 -2.66
N MET A 71 -9.15 17.76 -2.55
CA MET A 71 -8.12 16.73 -2.50
C MET A 71 -7.41 16.60 -3.84
N HIS A 72 -6.10 16.41 -3.77
CA HIS A 72 -5.32 16.03 -4.93
C HIS A 72 -5.58 14.56 -5.33
N GLY A 73 -5.47 14.27 -6.61
CA GLY A 73 -5.46 12.89 -7.07
C GLY A 73 -4.11 12.22 -6.78
N TYR A 74 -4.11 10.90 -6.74
CA TYR A 74 -2.95 10.05 -6.50
C TYR A 74 -2.96 8.83 -7.43
N ASP A 75 -1.87 8.08 -7.44
CA ASP A 75 -1.65 6.91 -8.28
C ASP A 75 -1.44 5.64 -7.43
N GLU A 76 -0.99 4.55 -8.05
CA GLU A 76 -0.72 3.26 -7.39
C GLU A 76 0.38 3.32 -6.34
N LYS A 77 1.12 4.40 -6.23
CA LYS A 77 2.16 4.56 -5.21
C LYS A 77 1.61 4.58 -3.77
N ILE A 78 0.32 4.82 -3.62
CA ILE A 78 -0.36 4.63 -2.33
C ILE A 78 -0.34 3.16 -1.87
N ASP A 79 -0.43 2.21 -2.79
CA ASP A 79 -0.35 0.79 -2.45
C ASP A 79 1.10 0.39 -2.13
N ILE A 80 2.09 0.97 -2.81
CA ILE A 80 3.50 0.79 -2.45
C ILE A 80 3.78 1.22 -1.00
N TRP A 81 3.18 2.31 -0.53
CA TRP A 81 3.27 2.75 0.86
C TRP A 81 2.80 1.69 1.86
N ARG A 82 1.78 0.91 1.51
CA ARG A 82 1.15 -0.09 2.37
C ARG A 82 1.87 -1.44 2.40
N ILE A 83 2.65 -1.75 1.38
CA ILE A 83 3.35 -3.05 1.26
C ILE A 83 4.15 -3.43 2.51
N PRO A 84 4.95 -2.56 3.13
CA PRO A 84 5.69 -2.93 4.34
C PRO A 84 4.80 -3.46 5.46
N ASP A 85 3.67 -2.82 5.69
CA ASP A 85 2.76 -3.18 6.78
C ASP A 85 2.11 -4.54 6.52
N VAL A 86 1.67 -4.77 5.28
CA VAL A 86 1.10 -6.05 4.84
C VAL A 86 2.13 -7.18 4.96
N VAL A 87 3.34 -6.97 4.44
CA VAL A 87 4.40 -7.99 4.49
C VAL A 87 4.84 -8.28 5.92
N MET A 88 4.97 -7.26 6.76
CA MET A 88 5.34 -7.42 8.17
C MET A 88 4.30 -8.25 8.92
N TRP A 89 3.02 -8.05 8.63
CA TRP A 89 1.93 -8.83 9.24
C TRP A 89 1.92 -10.28 8.74
N LEU A 90 2.05 -10.50 7.42
CA LEU A 90 2.02 -11.84 6.81
C LEU A 90 3.19 -12.72 7.26
N LEU A 91 4.37 -12.14 7.46
CA LEU A 91 5.55 -12.89 7.88
C LEU A 91 5.46 -13.39 9.34
N GLY A 92 4.66 -12.75 10.21
CA GLY A 92 4.64 -13.09 11.64
C GLY A 92 6.01 -12.88 12.31
N ASP A 93 6.29 -13.60 13.40
CA ASP A 93 7.45 -13.33 14.27
C ASP A 93 8.38 -14.54 14.50
N SER A 94 8.41 -15.52 13.57
CA SER A 94 9.37 -16.61 13.62
C SER A 94 10.81 -16.11 13.43
N LEU A 95 11.80 -16.93 13.79
CA LEU A 95 13.23 -16.57 13.60
C LEU A 95 13.55 -16.35 12.11
N GLU A 96 13.00 -17.19 11.24
CA GLU A 96 13.14 -17.06 9.78
C GLU A 96 12.49 -15.76 9.29
N SER A 97 11.29 -15.46 9.78
CA SER A 97 10.59 -14.21 9.45
C SER A 97 11.39 -12.98 9.86
N LEU A 98 12.05 -13.00 11.02
CA LEU A 98 12.90 -11.90 11.47
C LEU A 98 14.10 -11.67 10.53
N LYS A 99 14.69 -12.73 9.98
CA LYS A 99 15.78 -12.62 8.98
C LYS A 99 15.26 -11.99 7.69
N ILE A 100 14.10 -12.43 7.19
CA ILE A 100 13.48 -11.83 5.99
C ILE A 100 13.18 -10.34 6.25
N LYS A 101 12.55 -10.02 7.36
CA LYS A 101 12.25 -8.63 7.74
C LYS A 101 13.52 -7.77 7.76
N ALA A 102 14.61 -8.29 8.30
CA ALA A 102 15.90 -7.59 8.33
C ALA A 102 16.45 -7.34 6.91
N SER A 103 16.37 -8.32 6.01
CA SER A 103 16.81 -8.17 4.62
C SER A 103 15.97 -7.18 3.82
N LEU A 104 14.69 -7.02 4.17
CA LEU A 104 13.74 -6.11 3.51
C LEU A 104 13.75 -4.68 4.08
N LYS A 105 14.51 -4.41 5.15
CA LYS A 105 14.48 -3.11 5.85
C LYS A 105 14.71 -1.91 4.91
N ASN A 106 15.67 -2.01 4.01
CA ASN A 106 15.96 -0.94 3.05
C ASN A 106 14.80 -0.72 2.06
N LEU A 107 14.23 -1.79 1.53
CA LEU A 107 13.04 -1.72 0.66
C LEU A 107 11.87 -1.04 1.39
N PHE A 108 11.60 -1.45 2.63
CA PHE A 108 10.51 -0.88 3.42
C PHE A 108 10.68 0.62 3.67
N SER A 109 11.92 1.04 3.95
CA SER A 109 12.24 2.46 4.06
C SER A 109 11.97 3.23 2.77
N GLN A 110 12.27 2.64 1.61
CA GLN A 110 12.00 3.26 0.31
C GLN A 110 10.49 3.32 0.02
N CYS A 111 9.73 2.26 0.34
CA CYS A 111 8.27 2.26 0.20
C CYS A 111 7.58 3.36 1.03
N LYS A 112 8.14 3.69 2.19
CA LYS A 112 7.62 4.69 3.14
C LYS A 112 8.15 6.12 2.91
N ARG A 113 8.68 6.44 1.73
CA ARG A 113 9.06 7.82 1.41
C ARG A 113 7.82 8.69 1.25
N ASN A 114 7.87 9.91 1.82
CA ASN A 114 6.76 10.85 1.78
C ASN A 114 6.38 11.23 0.34
N ASN A 115 7.37 11.53 -0.50
CA ASN A 115 7.12 11.81 -1.91
C ASN A 115 6.86 10.49 -2.67
N PRO A 116 5.67 10.28 -3.28
CA PRO A 116 5.34 9.06 -4.00
C PRO A 116 6.28 8.78 -5.19
N LYS A 117 6.85 9.81 -5.82
CA LYS A 117 7.80 9.66 -6.94
C LYS A 117 9.11 8.99 -6.53
N ASP A 118 9.48 9.09 -5.24
CA ASP A 118 10.71 8.49 -4.72
C ASP A 118 10.52 7.04 -4.26
N ARG A 119 9.29 6.54 -4.26
CA ARG A 119 8.98 5.16 -3.94
C ARG A 119 9.31 4.24 -5.10
N PRO A 120 9.71 2.99 -4.83
CA PRO A 120 9.98 2.00 -5.87
C PRO A 120 8.73 1.70 -6.70
N THR A 121 8.92 1.10 -7.86
CA THR A 121 7.83 0.52 -8.65
C THR A 121 7.43 -0.85 -8.06
N VAL A 122 6.23 -1.33 -8.41
CA VAL A 122 5.77 -2.67 -7.99
C VAL A 122 6.73 -3.77 -8.45
N HIS A 123 7.31 -3.65 -9.64
CA HIS A 123 8.29 -4.62 -10.17
C HIS A 123 9.57 -4.64 -9.32
N GLN A 124 10.09 -3.47 -8.95
CA GLN A 124 11.27 -3.39 -8.07
C GLN A 124 10.98 -4.01 -6.70
N VAL A 125 9.80 -3.73 -6.13
CA VAL A 125 9.38 -4.35 -4.86
C VAL A 125 9.32 -5.86 -4.97
N LEU A 126 8.65 -6.37 -6.01
CA LEU A 126 8.47 -7.80 -6.25
C LEU A 126 9.82 -8.52 -6.38
N GLU A 127 10.75 -7.96 -7.15
CA GLU A 127 12.08 -8.56 -7.35
C GLU A 127 12.90 -8.63 -6.05
N VAL A 128 12.83 -7.59 -5.22
CA VAL A 128 13.56 -7.60 -3.93
C VAL A 128 12.95 -8.61 -2.97
N ILE A 129 11.60 -8.69 -2.89
CA ILE A 129 10.91 -9.67 -2.04
C ILE A 129 11.22 -11.11 -2.49
N LYS A 130 11.15 -11.40 -3.80
CA LYS A 130 11.50 -12.71 -4.33
C LYS A 130 12.92 -13.13 -3.95
N ARG A 131 13.88 -12.23 -4.10
CA ARG A 131 15.28 -12.51 -3.71
C ARG A 131 15.39 -12.78 -2.21
N ALA A 132 14.76 -11.98 -1.37
CA ALA A 132 14.80 -12.16 0.08
C ALA A 132 14.26 -13.53 0.54
N ILE A 133 13.29 -14.10 -0.20
CA ILE A 133 12.70 -15.41 0.10
C ILE A 133 13.51 -16.56 -0.50
N LEU A 134 14.03 -16.38 -1.72
CA LEU A 134 14.74 -17.47 -2.45
C LEU A 134 16.17 -17.73 -1.94
N TYR A 135 16.81 -16.77 -1.29
CA TYR A 135 18.19 -16.89 -0.80
C TYR A 135 18.28 -17.08 0.72
N MET A 136 17.24 -17.61 1.32
CA MET A 136 17.22 -18.13 2.68
C MET A 136 17.50 -19.63 2.70
#